data_94093cdab9bb08e4f8521f67f1eb671c
#
_entry.id   94093cdab9bb08e4f8521f67f1eb671c
#
_cell.length_a   1.000
_cell.length_b   1.000
_cell.length_c   1.000
_cell.angle_alpha   90.00
_cell.angle_beta   90.00
_cell.angle_gamma   90.00
#
_symmetry.space_group_name_H-M   'P 1'
#
loop_
_entity.id
_entity.type
_entity.pdbx_description
1 polymer ?
#
loop_
_entity_poly.entity_id
_entity_poly.type
_entity_poly.pdbx_seq_one_letter_code
_entity_poly.pdbx_strand_id
1 'polypeptide(L)'
;MKVAISSTALVSLLLVAPLAAAAPETEEERLAYSLGVTLGESMQADIEDLDIDTFTDGMRDVFEGNELALDEAQMSEALMTFQEQSMAAREAEAAEAAEANRQAGEEFLAENAERDDVTVMESGLQYEVLESGDGESPGPQDTVEVNYEGTLLDGTVFDSSFERGESVSFQVNQVIEGWQEALQAMSVGDSWMLYIPADLAYGESGQGPIGPNEVLTFRVELLDVE
;
A
#
# COMPACT_ATOMS: atom_id res chain seq x y z
N MET A 1 58.53 27.92 -52.58
CA MET A 1 57.08 27.88 -52.54
C MET A 1 56.67 26.44 -52.24
N LYS A 2 56.21 26.13 -51.02
CA LYS A 2 55.70 24.84 -50.63
C LYS A 2 54.20 25.02 -50.36
N VAL A 3 53.35 24.34 -51.14
CA VAL A 3 51.91 24.33 -50.99
C VAL A 3 51.59 23.21 -50.04
N ALA A 4 50.96 23.51 -48.90
CA ALA A 4 50.44 22.57 -47.93
C ALA A 4 48.99 22.25 -48.33
N ILE A 5 48.71 20.97 -48.58
CA ILE A 5 47.36 20.45 -48.82
C ILE A 5 46.82 19.98 -47.47
N SER A 6 45.79 20.68 -46.95
CA SER A 6 45.08 20.31 -45.71
C SER A 6 43.95 19.33 -46.10
N SER A 7 44.08 18.08 -45.64
CA SER A 7 43.01 17.08 -45.76
C SER A 7 42.05 17.21 -44.61
N THR A 8 40.85 17.69 -44.86
CA THR A 8 39.76 17.73 -43.91
C THR A 8 39.05 16.36 -43.93
N ALA A 9 39.23 15.55 -42.87
CA ALA A 9 38.50 14.33 -42.70
C ALA A 9 37.07 14.61 -42.18
N LEU A 10 36.08 14.30 -42.99
CA LEU A 10 34.67 14.38 -42.65
C LEU A 10 34.31 13.13 -41.82
N VAL A 11 34.17 13.29 -40.53
CA VAL A 11 33.65 12.23 -39.62
C VAL A 11 32.13 12.25 -39.76
N SER A 12 31.56 11.29 -40.50
CA SER A 12 30.11 11.07 -40.57
C SER A 12 29.65 10.36 -39.28
N LEU A 13 29.00 11.10 -38.39
CA LEU A 13 28.33 10.58 -37.23
C LEU A 13 27.04 9.92 -37.68
N LEU A 14 27.03 8.60 -37.78
CA LEU A 14 25.80 7.82 -37.97
C LEU A 14 24.97 7.88 -36.67
N LEU A 15 23.93 8.71 -36.65
CA LEU A 15 22.87 8.62 -35.65
C LEU A 15 22.10 7.31 -35.91
N VAL A 16 22.33 6.31 -35.07
CA VAL A 16 21.44 5.14 -34.97
C VAL A 16 20.21 5.61 -34.17
N ALA A 17 19.15 5.98 -34.85
CA ALA A 17 17.85 6.19 -34.24
C ALA A 17 17.35 4.82 -33.72
N PRO A 18 16.79 4.71 -32.51
CA PRO A 18 16.16 3.48 -32.07
C PRO A 18 15.03 3.13 -33.04
N LEU A 19 15.05 1.93 -33.57
CA LEU A 19 13.96 1.40 -34.40
C LEU A 19 12.75 1.29 -33.47
N ALA A 20 11.84 2.25 -33.49
CA ALA A 20 10.54 2.07 -32.86
C ALA A 20 9.86 0.86 -33.54
N ALA A 21 9.54 -0.15 -32.75
CA ALA A 21 8.78 -1.29 -33.25
C ALA A 21 7.49 -0.76 -33.89
N ALA A 22 7.18 -1.27 -35.11
CA ALA A 22 5.96 -0.89 -35.76
C ALA A 22 4.74 -1.28 -34.89
N ALA A 23 3.73 -0.42 -34.82
CA ALA A 23 2.53 -0.74 -34.07
C ALA A 23 1.84 -1.98 -34.68
N PRO A 24 1.24 -2.87 -33.83
CA PRO A 24 0.47 -4.01 -34.30
C PRO A 24 -0.66 -3.59 -35.24
N GLU A 25 -0.72 -4.16 -36.44
CA GLU A 25 -1.67 -3.76 -37.49
C GLU A 25 -2.89 -4.69 -37.54
N THR A 26 -2.68 -6.01 -37.35
CA THR A 26 -3.75 -7.01 -37.41
C THR A 26 -4.43 -7.21 -36.02
N GLU A 27 -5.62 -7.80 -36.01
CA GLU A 27 -6.29 -8.16 -34.77
C GLU A 27 -5.49 -9.19 -33.93
N GLU A 28 -4.85 -10.13 -34.59
CA GLU A 28 -4.02 -11.17 -33.98
C GLU A 28 -2.77 -10.57 -33.34
N GLU A 29 -2.09 -9.64 -34.01
CA GLU A 29 -0.94 -8.92 -33.47
C GLU A 29 -1.32 -8.03 -32.28
N ARG A 30 -2.46 -7.35 -32.34
CA ARG A 30 -2.99 -6.53 -31.25
C ARG A 30 -3.31 -7.37 -30.04
N LEU A 31 -3.94 -8.54 -30.22
CA LEU A 31 -4.22 -9.48 -29.15
C LEU A 31 -2.93 -9.97 -28.49
N ALA A 32 -1.95 -10.43 -29.32
CA ALA A 32 -0.67 -10.92 -28.81
C ALA A 32 0.08 -9.84 -28.01
N TYR A 33 0.14 -8.62 -28.54
CA TYR A 33 0.76 -7.49 -27.86
C TYR A 33 0.06 -7.13 -26.54
N SER A 34 -1.28 -7.10 -26.55
CA SER A 34 -2.07 -6.81 -25.35
C SER A 34 -1.87 -7.86 -24.25
N LEU A 35 -1.81 -9.16 -24.63
CA LEU A 35 -1.50 -10.23 -23.68
C LEU A 35 -0.09 -10.06 -23.10
N GLY A 36 0.89 -9.71 -23.94
CA GLY A 36 2.26 -9.42 -23.50
C GLY A 36 2.32 -8.25 -22.52
N VAL A 37 1.60 -7.16 -22.79
CA VAL A 37 1.52 -6.00 -21.88
C VAL A 37 0.90 -6.39 -20.55
N THR A 38 -0.27 -7.04 -20.57
CA THR A 38 -0.97 -7.46 -19.33
C THR A 38 -0.11 -8.40 -18.48
N LEU A 39 0.58 -9.36 -19.13
CA LEU A 39 1.48 -10.27 -18.42
C LEU A 39 2.70 -9.53 -17.88
N GLY A 40 3.29 -8.62 -18.67
CA GLY A 40 4.42 -7.80 -18.28
C GLY A 40 4.10 -6.91 -17.08
N GLU A 41 2.96 -6.22 -17.08
CA GLU A 41 2.49 -5.40 -15.96
C GLU A 41 2.31 -6.23 -14.70
N SER A 42 1.72 -7.42 -14.81
CA SER A 42 1.55 -8.33 -13.67
C SER A 42 2.88 -8.83 -13.10
N MET A 43 3.84 -9.15 -13.97
CA MET A 43 5.14 -9.67 -13.55
C MET A 43 6.10 -8.59 -13.05
N GLN A 44 6.00 -7.36 -13.56
CA GLN A 44 6.89 -6.26 -13.20
C GLN A 44 6.81 -5.91 -11.70
N ALA A 45 5.64 -6.12 -11.10
CA ALA A 45 5.45 -5.89 -9.67
C ALA A 45 6.23 -6.89 -8.78
N ASP A 46 6.46 -8.11 -9.29
CA ASP A 46 7.09 -9.19 -8.52
C ASP A 46 8.53 -9.50 -8.94
N ILE A 47 8.94 -9.09 -10.16
CA ILE A 47 10.25 -9.44 -10.74
C ILE A 47 10.89 -8.18 -11.32
N GLU A 48 11.81 -7.59 -10.57
CA GLU A 48 12.47 -6.33 -10.95
C GLU A 48 13.41 -6.48 -12.15
N ASP A 49 14.16 -7.59 -12.23
CA ASP A 49 15.17 -7.87 -13.26
C ASP A 49 14.87 -9.17 -14.03
N LEU A 50 13.81 -9.17 -14.85
CA LEU A 50 13.50 -10.30 -15.73
C LEU A 50 14.30 -10.21 -17.04
N ASP A 51 15.06 -11.28 -17.38
CA ASP A 51 15.65 -11.44 -18.72
C ASP A 51 14.53 -11.73 -19.74
N ILE A 52 14.08 -10.67 -20.42
CA ILE A 52 12.96 -10.73 -21.37
C ILE A 52 13.26 -11.63 -22.57
N ASP A 53 14.51 -11.68 -23.04
CA ASP A 53 14.89 -12.51 -24.19
C ASP A 53 14.77 -13.99 -23.81
N THR A 54 15.35 -14.41 -22.69
CA THR A 54 15.25 -15.79 -22.19
C THR A 54 13.82 -16.18 -21.84
N PHE A 55 13.04 -15.24 -21.25
CA PHE A 55 11.63 -15.46 -20.96
C PHE A 55 10.81 -15.70 -22.23
N THR A 56 11.01 -14.89 -23.26
CA THR A 56 10.30 -15.06 -24.54
C THR A 56 10.74 -16.30 -25.30
N ASP A 57 12.01 -16.75 -25.17
CA ASP A 57 12.49 -18.01 -25.72
C ASP A 57 11.78 -19.20 -25.07
N GLY A 58 11.63 -19.21 -23.75
CA GLY A 58 10.88 -20.26 -23.05
C GLY A 58 9.41 -20.31 -23.49
N MET A 59 8.76 -19.15 -23.67
CA MET A 59 7.40 -19.11 -24.22
C MET A 59 7.35 -19.68 -25.64
N ARG A 60 8.30 -19.28 -26.49
CA ARG A 60 8.38 -19.75 -27.86
C ARG A 60 8.53 -21.27 -27.94
N ASP A 61 9.39 -21.86 -27.12
CA ASP A 61 9.61 -23.32 -27.12
C ASP A 61 8.32 -24.07 -26.78
N VAL A 62 7.51 -23.57 -25.84
CA VAL A 62 6.21 -24.16 -25.51
C VAL A 62 5.22 -24.05 -26.67
N PHE A 63 5.09 -22.85 -27.28
CA PHE A 63 4.12 -22.62 -28.35
C PHE A 63 4.46 -23.34 -29.67
N GLU A 64 5.75 -23.52 -29.93
CA GLU A 64 6.24 -24.23 -31.15
C GLU A 64 6.40 -25.72 -30.91
N GLY A 65 6.29 -26.22 -29.67
CA GLY A 65 6.50 -27.63 -29.33
C GLY A 65 7.96 -28.08 -29.43
N ASN A 66 8.88 -27.15 -29.19
CA ASN A 66 10.32 -27.43 -29.16
C ASN A 66 10.71 -28.24 -27.93
N GLU A 67 11.90 -28.79 -27.94
CA GLU A 67 12.52 -29.36 -26.72
C GLU A 67 12.90 -28.20 -25.78
N LEU A 68 12.48 -28.30 -24.50
CA LEU A 68 12.76 -27.26 -23.52
C LEU A 68 14.26 -27.23 -23.19
N ALA A 69 14.82 -26.03 -23.01
CA ALA A 69 16.22 -25.83 -22.66
C ALA A 69 16.56 -26.31 -21.23
N LEU A 70 15.57 -26.39 -20.34
CA LEU A 70 15.69 -26.86 -18.96
C LEU A 70 14.78 -28.07 -18.76
N ASP A 71 15.26 -29.05 -17.95
CA ASP A 71 14.41 -30.13 -17.47
C ASP A 71 13.50 -29.70 -16.31
N GLU A 72 12.53 -30.56 -15.98
CA GLU A 72 11.54 -30.26 -14.92
C GLU A 72 12.19 -29.98 -13.54
N ALA A 73 13.26 -30.67 -13.21
CA ALA A 73 13.96 -30.49 -11.95
C ALA A 73 14.67 -29.13 -11.89
N GLN A 74 15.33 -28.73 -12.98
CA GLN A 74 16.00 -27.43 -13.08
C GLN A 74 15.00 -26.27 -13.04
N MET A 75 13.86 -26.39 -13.72
CA MET A 75 12.80 -25.38 -13.66
C MET A 75 12.21 -25.28 -12.26
N SER A 76 11.93 -26.41 -11.61
CA SER A 76 11.42 -26.45 -10.24
C SER A 76 12.39 -25.81 -9.25
N GLU A 77 13.68 -26.11 -9.34
CA GLU A 77 14.71 -25.53 -8.48
C GLU A 77 14.80 -24.00 -8.65
N ALA A 78 14.77 -23.50 -9.90
CA ALA A 78 14.81 -22.07 -10.18
C ALA A 78 13.58 -21.34 -9.61
N LEU A 79 12.38 -21.90 -9.79
CA LEU A 79 11.14 -21.33 -9.26
C LEU A 79 11.07 -21.35 -7.72
N MET A 80 11.54 -22.42 -7.09
CA MET A 80 11.64 -22.51 -5.62
C MET A 80 12.62 -21.48 -5.07
N THR A 81 13.79 -21.34 -5.68
CA THR A 81 14.78 -20.32 -5.28
C THR A 81 14.23 -18.92 -5.41
N PHE A 82 13.55 -18.61 -6.51
CA PHE A 82 12.88 -17.34 -6.69
C PHE A 82 11.82 -17.09 -5.61
N GLN A 83 10.98 -18.09 -5.33
CA GLN A 83 9.95 -17.97 -4.29
C GLN A 83 10.55 -17.71 -2.90
N GLU A 84 11.62 -18.43 -2.53
CA GLU A 84 12.32 -18.23 -1.25
C GLU A 84 12.92 -16.82 -1.16
N GLN A 85 13.55 -16.34 -2.23
CA GLN A 85 14.13 -15.00 -2.28
C GLN A 85 13.05 -13.90 -2.20
N SER A 86 11.96 -14.07 -2.93
CA SER A 86 10.83 -13.11 -2.91
C SER A 86 10.16 -13.06 -1.53
N MET A 87 9.99 -14.20 -0.87
CA MET A 87 9.46 -14.24 0.50
C MET A 87 10.40 -13.54 1.49
N ALA A 88 11.70 -13.82 1.41
CA ALA A 88 12.68 -13.18 2.28
C ALA A 88 12.78 -11.67 2.05
N ALA A 89 12.67 -11.22 0.80
CA ALA A 89 12.67 -9.80 0.47
C ALA A 89 11.42 -9.09 1.04
N ARG A 90 10.22 -9.65 0.86
CA ARG A 90 8.96 -9.12 1.42
C ARG A 90 8.98 -9.10 2.95
N GLU A 91 9.54 -10.12 3.59
CA GLU A 91 9.68 -10.16 5.05
C GLU A 91 10.64 -9.08 5.56
N ALA A 92 11.75 -8.87 4.85
CA ALA A 92 12.70 -7.80 5.18
C ALA A 92 12.09 -6.41 5.01
N GLU A 93 11.36 -6.17 3.91
CA GLU A 93 10.65 -4.91 3.65
C GLU A 93 9.57 -4.65 4.71
N ALA A 94 8.78 -5.67 5.05
CA ALA A 94 7.76 -5.56 6.10
C ALA A 94 8.39 -5.26 7.47
N ALA A 95 9.54 -5.86 7.80
CA ALA A 95 10.25 -5.59 9.05
C ALA A 95 10.82 -4.16 9.09
N GLU A 96 11.35 -3.66 7.98
CA GLU A 96 11.84 -2.28 7.87
C GLU A 96 10.67 -1.28 8.01
N ALA A 97 9.56 -1.52 7.32
CA ALA A 97 8.35 -0.71 7.44
C ALA A 97 7.79 -0.73 8.87
N ALA A 98 7.76 -1.89 9.52
CA ALA A 98 7.30 -2.03 10.90
C ALA A 98 8.12 -1.19 11.89
N GLU A 99 9.44 -1.18 11.73
CA GLU A 99 10.33 -0.39 12.58
C GLU A 99 10.21 1.12 12.29
N ALA A 100 10.12 1.50 11.02
CA ALA A 100 9.93 2.90 10.63
C ALA A 100 8.59 3.44 11.16
N ASN A 101 7.50 2.70 11.00
CA ASN A 101 6.17 3.08 11.49
C ASN A 101 6.13 3.16 13.02
N ARG A 102 6.76 2.21 13.71
CA ARG A 102 6.87 2.23 15.17
C ARG A 102 7.56 3.51 15.67
N GLN A 103 8.70 3.87 15.07
CA GLN A 103 9.45 5.07 15.45
C GLN A 103 8.65 6.35 15.15
N ALA A 104 8.07 6.46 13.96
CA ALA A 104 7.24 7.59 13.58
C ALA A 104 5.99 7.72 14.48
N GLY A 105 5.38 6.58 14.82
CA GLY A 105 4.22 6.52 15.70
C GLY A 105 4.53 6.96 17.13
N GLU A 106 5.65 6.48 17.71
CA GLU A 106 6.10 6.87 19.05
C GLU A 106 6.41 8.39 19.12
N GLU A 107 7.10 8.93 18.10
CA GLU A 107 7.41 10.34 18.03
C GLU A 107 6.13 11.19 17.91
N PHE A 108 5.24 10.81 16.98
CA PHE A 108 3.96 11.49 16.79
C PHE A 108 3.12 11.52 18.07
N LEU A 109 2.92 10.36 18.70
CA LEU A 109 2.09 10.28 19.93
C LEU A 109 2.71 11.04 21.10
N ALA A 110 4.05 11.07 21.21
CA ALA A 110 4.73 11.85 22.24
C ALA A 110 4.52 13.36 22.03
N GLU A 111 4.68 13.84 20.79
CA GLU A 111 4.44 15.25 20.46
C GLU A 111 2.96 15.64 20.60
N ASN A 112 2.05 14.75 20.16
CA ASN A 112 0.61 15.00 20.23
C ASN A 112 0.10 15.09 21.68
N ALA A 113 0.68 14.30 22.59
CA ALA A 113 0.35 14.34 24.01
C ALA A 113 0.74 15.66 24.72
N GLU A 114 1.63 16.46 24.12
CA GLU A 114 2.01 17.77 24.64
C GLU A 114 1.01 18.89 24.27
N ARG A 115 0.06 18.61 23.40
CA ARG A 115 -0.98 19.57 23.00
C ARG A 115 -2.00 19.77 24.12
N ASP A 116 -2.39 21.03 24.37
CA ASP A 116 -3.34 21.40 25.42
C ASP A 116 -4.77 20.88 25.17
N ASP A 117 -5.12 20.61 23.91
CA ASP A 117 -6.43 20.15 23.44
C ASP A 117 -6.53 18.62 23.30
N VAL A 118 -5.45 17.90 23.59
CA VAL A 118 -5.39 16.43 23.53
C VAL A 118 -5.46 15.83 24.94
N THR A 119 -6.32 14.84 25.07
CA THR A 119 -6.42 14.01 26.29
C THR A 119 -5.80 12.65 26.02
N VAL A 120 -4.97 12.17 26.95
CA VAL A 120 -4.34 10.84 26.90
C VAL A 120 -5.01 9.92 27.90
N MET A 121 -5.52 8.77 27.43
CA MET A 121 -6.10 7.73 28.27
C MET A 121 -5.02 6.79 28.84
N GLU A 122 -5.37 5.99 29.88
CA GLU A 122 -4.43 5.05 30.52
C GLU A 122 -3.90 3.96 29.55
N SER A 123 -4.68 3.62 28.53
CA SER A 123 -4.33 2.68 27.46
C SER A 123 -3.28 3.22 26.48
N GLY A 124 -3.06 4.54 26.48
CA GLY A 124 -2.28 5.25 25.48
C GLY A 124 -3.10 5.80 24.30
N LEU A 125 -4.41 5.51 24.24
CA LEU A 125 -5.32 6.18 23.30
C LEU A 125 -5.30 7.69 23.57
N GLN A 126 -5.22 8.50 22.52
CA GLN A 126 -5.30 9.95 22.62
C GLN A 126 -6.52 10.45 21.83
N TYR A 127 -7.14 11.51 22.31
CA TYR A 127 -8.27 12.11 21.61
C TYR A 127 -8.34 13.62 21.80
N GLU A 128 -8.96 14.28 20.86
CA GLU A 128 -9.32 15.70 20.87
C GLU A 128 -10.82 15.81 20.63
N VAL A 129 -11.51 16.59 21.46
CA VAL A 129 -12.94 16.85 21.32
C VAL A 129 -13.14 18.00 20.34
N LEU A 130 -13.71 17.72 19.17
CA LEU A 130 -14.03 18.74 18.15
C LEU A 130 -15.39 19.39 18.41
N GLU A 131 -16.39 18.56 18.74
CA GLU A 131 -17.74 18.98 19.15
C GLU A 131 -18.20 18.12 20.31
N SER A 132 -18.90 18.71 21.28
CA SER A 132 -19.45 17.99 22.44
C SER A 132 -20.96 17.79 22.27
N GLY A 133 -21.39 16.54 22.33
CA GLY A 133 -22.77 16.12 22.44
C GLY A 133 -23.27 16.13 23.87
N ASP A 134 -24.55 15.90 24.05
CA ASP A 134 -25.22 15.76 25.35
C ASP A 134 -26.17 14.54 25.39
N GLY A 135 -26.05 13.66 24.38
CA GLY A 135 -26.86 12.45 24.28
C GLY A 135 -26.35 11.29 25.12
N GLU A 136 -26.87 10.09 24.86
CA GLU A 136 -26.51 8.86 25.56
C GLU A 136 -25.09 8.39 25.17
N SER A 137 -24.37 7.79 26.12
CA SER A 137 -23.08 7.14 25.86
C SER A 137 -23.29 5.64 25.67
N PRO A 138 -22.68 5.00 24.66
CA PRO A 138 -22.88 3.60 24.41
C PRO A 138 -22.20 2.70 25.44
N GLY A 139 -22.82 1.58 25.74
CA GLY A 139 -22.21 0.47 26.46
C GLY A 139 -21.47 -0.49 25.52
N PRO A 140 -20.73 -1.46 26.09
CA PRO A 140 -19.87 -2.37 25.31
C PRO A 140 -20.64 -3.36 24.40
N GLN A 141 -21.97 -3.51 24.55
CA GLN A 141 -22.81 -4.43 23.78
C GLN A 141 -23.73 -3.69 22.80
N ASP A 142 -23.73 -2.36 22.86
CA ASP A 142 -24.63 -1.54 22.06
C ASP A 142 -24.15 -1.45 20.59
N THR A 143 -25.07 -1.11 19.71
CA THR A 143 -24.78 -0.75 18.33
C THR A 143 -24.75 0.76 18.23
N VAL A 144 -23.74 1.31 17.60
CA VAL A 144 -23.58 2.75 17.37
C VAL A 144 -23.71 3.06 15.88
N GLU A 145 -24.34 4.19 15.55
CA GLU A 145 -24.30 4.78 14.22
C GLU A 145 -23.27 5.91 14.22
N VAL A 146 -22.32 5.86 13.29
CA VAL A 146 -21.23 6.85 13.21
C VAL A 146 -20.96 7.32 11.78
N ASN A 147 -20.45 8.55 11.65
CA ASN A 147 -19.61 8.93 10.53
C ASN A 147 -18.15 8.89 10.96
N TYR A 148 -17.28 8.48 10.03
CA TYR A 148 -15.85 8.44 10.32
C TYR A 148 -14.98 8.59 9.07
N GLU A 149 -13.75 9.01 9.32
CA GLU A 149 -12.67 8.97 8.33
C GLU A 149 -11.39 8.52 9.04
N GLY A 150 -10.79 7.45 8.54
CA GLY A 150 -9.54 6.89 9.03
C GLY A 150 -8.37 7.23 8.11
N THR A 151 -7.29 7.76 8.68
CA THR A 151 -6.08 8.13 7.96
C THR A 151 -4.83 7.58 8.63
N LEU A 152 -3.80 7.29 7.82
CA LEU A 152 -2.44 7.03 8.27
C LEU A 152 -1.75 8.35 8.63
N LEU A 153 -0.58 8.29 9.28
CA LEU A 153 0.17 9.50 9.66
C LEU A 153 0.68 10.31 8.46
N ASP A 154 0.83 9.68 7.29
CA ASP A 154 1.20 10.37 6.04
C ASP A 154 0.01 11.09 5.38
N GLY A 155 -1.19 10.98 5.94
CA GLY A 155 -2.43 11.57 5.44
C GLY A 155 -3.19 10.70 4.45
N THR A 156 -2.73 9.48 4.18
CA THR A 156 -3.46 8.53 3.32
C THR A 156 -4.77 8.12 3.98
N VAL A 157 -5.90 8.42 3.34
CA VAL A 157 -7.23 7.96 3.76
C VAL A 157 -7.37 6.49 3.38
N PHE A 158 -7.56 5.61 4.37
CA PHE A 158 -7.76 4.19 4.11
C PHE A 158 -9.21 3.74 4.18
N ASP A 159 -10.06 4.50 4.88
CA ASP A 159 -11.51 4.26 4.94
C ASP A 159 -12.25 5.54 5.37
N SER A 160 -13.38 5.84 4.71
CA SER A 160 -14.19 7.03 5.00
C SER A 160 -15.67 6.81 4.69
N SER A 161 -16.52 6.92 5.70
CA SER A 161 -17.98 6.96 5.52
C SER A 161 -18.43 8.26 4.86
N PHE A 162 -17.69 9.36 5.08
CA PHE A 162 -17.98 10.65 4.44
C PHE A 162 -17.84 10.57 2.93
N GLU A 163 -16.81 9.87 2.41
CA GLU A 163 -16.64 9.67 0.97
C GLU A 163 -17.74 8.79 0.37
N ARG A 164 -18.26 7.82 1.14
CA ARG A 164 -19.39 6.98 0.72
C ARG A 164 -20.72 7.72 0.78
N GLY A 165 -20.81 8.80 1.57
CA GLY A 165 -22.01 9.61 1.73
C GLY A 165 -23.08 8.96 2.59
N GLU A 166 -22.74 7.97 3.42
CA GLU A 166 -23.65 7.26 4.32
C GLU A 166 -22.96 6.89 5.64
N SER A 167 -23.69 7.02 6.76
CA SER A 167 -23.26 6.56 8.08
C SER A 167 -23.18 5.04 8.15
N VAL A 168 -22.45 4.51 9.13
CA VAL A 168 -22.26 3.07 9.30
C VAL A 168 -22.59 2.68 10.75
N SER A 169 -23.26 1.53 10.91
CA SER A 169 -23.56 0.97 12.23
C SER A 169 -22.55 -0.12 12.58
N PHE A 170 -22.03 -0.07 13.82
CA PHE A 170 -21.10 -1.05 14.37
C PHE A 170 -21.53 -1.50 15.76
N GLN A 171 -21.34 -2.77 16.12
CA GLN A 171 -21.35 -3.17 17.52
C GLN A 171 -20.06 -2.73 18.18
N VAL A 172 -20.14 -2.07 19.34
CA VAL A 172 -18.99 -1.52 20.07
C VAL A 172 -17.91 -2.57 20.33
N ASN A 173 -18.28 -3.79 20.69
CA ASN A 173 -17.35 -4.89 20.96
C ASN A 173 -16.77 -5.59 19.71
N GLN A 174 -17.08 -5.14 18.51
CA GLN A 174 -16.60 -5.74 17.24
C GLN A 174 -15.63 -4.84 16.47
N VAL A 175 -15.34 -3.67 16.98
CA VAL A 175 -14.35 -2.74 16.41
C VAL A 175 -13.00 -2.87 17.11
N ILE A 176 -11.95 -2.20 16.62
CA ILE A 176 -10.62 -2.18 17.24
C ILE A 176 -10.67 -1.64 18.67
N GLU A 177 -9.74 -2.05 19.52
CA GLU A 177 -9.76 -1.73 20.96
C GLU A 177 -9.79 -0.21 21.24
N GLY A 178 -9.04 0.58 20.46
CA GLY A 178 -9.06 2.04 20.57
C GLY A 178 -10.44 2.65 20.32
N TRP A 179 -11.21 2.11 19.37
CA TRP A 179 -12.58 2.53 19.14
C TRP A 179 -13.53 2.08 20.26
N GLN A 180 -13.36 0.87 20.78
CA GLN A 180 -14.19 0.40 21.89
C GLN A 180 -14.04 1.31 23.11
N GLU A 181 -12.83 1.76 23.40
CA GLU A 181 -12.55 2.68 24.51
C GLU A 181 -13.09 4.08 24.24
N ALA A 182 -12.83 4.63 23.05
CA ALA A 182 -13.28 5.96 22.66
C ALA A 182 -14.81 6.08 22.65
N LEU A 183 -15.51 5.17 21.97
CA LEU A 183 -16.97 5.19 21.84
C LEU A 183 -17.68 5.16 23.20
N GLN A 184 -17.19 4.35 24.15
CA GLN A 184 -17.78 4.29 25.49
C GLN A 184 -17.53 5.58 26.32
N ALA A 185 -16.56 6.40 25.91
CA ALA A 185 -16.30 7.71 26.53
C ALA A 185 -17.03 8.87 25.81
N MET A 186 -17.50 8.64 24.57
CA MET A 186 -18.28 9.61 23.79
C MET A 186 -19.76 9.62 24.21
N SER A 187 -20.44 10.70 23.83
CA SER A 187 -21.91 10.82 23.90
C SER A 187 -22.47 11.09 22.51
N VAL A 188 -23.71 10.71 22.24
CA VAL A 188 -24.38 11.06 20.98
C VAL A 188 -24.34 12.56 20.74
N GLY A 189 -23.89 12.95 19.56
CA GLY A 189 -23.60 14.33 19.17
C GLY A 189 -22.14 14.73 19.28
N ASP A 190 -21.28 13.89 19.89
CA ASP A 190 -19.83 14.15 19.93
C ASP A 190 -19.22 13.99 18.53
N SER A 191 -18.23 14.83 18.23
CA SER A 191 -17.25 14.64 17.15
C SER A 191 -15.86 14.71 17.74
N TRP A 192 -15.10 13.62 17.60
CA TRP A 192 -13.76 13.50 18.15
C TRP A 192 -12.73 13.21 17.07
N MET A 193 -11.50 13.67 17.27
CA MET A 193 -10.33 13.16 16.61
C MET A 193 -9.63 12.17 17.52
N LEU A 194 -9.46 10.95 17.07
CA LEU A 194 -8.78 9.87 17.78
C LEU A 194 -7.39 9.68 17.21
N TYR A 195 -6.42 9.40 18.06
CA TYR A 195 -5.06 9.03 17.72
C TYR A 195 -4.76 7.70 18.41
N ILE A 196 -4.78 6.63 17.64
CA ILE A 196 -4.83 5.25 18.14
C ILE A 196 -3.47 4.59 17.96
N PRO A 197 -2.75 4.25 19.05
CA PRO A 197 -1.53 3.44 18.96
C PRO A 197 -1.79 2.12 18.23
N ALA A 198 -0.78 1.60 17.56
CA ALA A 198 -0.88 0.35 16.80
C ALA A 198 -1.42 -0.81 17.64
N ASP A 199 -1.01 -0.92 18.91
CA ASP A 199 -1.43 -2.00 19.83
C ASP A 199 -2.93 -1.99 20.12
N LEU A 200 -3.59 -0.83 19.99
CA LEU A 200 -5.05 -0.68 20.13
C LEU A 200 -5.78 -0.76 18.78
N ALA A 201 -5.08 -1.06 17.69
CA ALA A 201 -5.57 -1.15 16.34
C ALA A 201 -5.20 -2.50 15.69
N TYR A 202 -4.31 -2.52 14.69
CA TYR A 202 -3.97 -3.72 13.93
C TYR A 202 -2.57 -4.27 14.23
N GLY A 203 -1.84 -3.67 15.17
CA GLY A 203 -0.59 -4.16 15.74
C GLY A 203 0.54 -4.34 14.72
N GLU A 204 1.43 -5.30 15.04
CA GLU A 204 2.63 -5.61 14.25
C GLU A 204 2.33 -6.20 12.86
N SER A 205 1.12 -6.68 12.62
CA SER A 205 0.77 -7.32 11.35
C SER A 205 0.13 -6.38 10.34
N GLY A 206 -0.48 -5.28 10.79
CA GLY A 206 -1.32 -4.45 9.94
C GLY A 206 -2.56 -5.17 9.40
N GLN A 207 -3.32 -4.51 8.52
CA GLN A 207 -4.47 -5.12 7.83
C GLN A 207 -4.80 -4.37 6.53
N GLY A 208 -4.83 -5.08 5.41
CA GLY A 208 -5.18 -4.51 4.10
C GLY A 208 -4.23 -3.37 3.72
N PRO A 209 -4.73 -2.12 3.55
CA PRO A 209 -3.88 -0.98 3.24
C PRO A 209 -3.09 -0.43 4.43
N ILE A 210 -3.38 -0.90 5.66
CA ILE A 210 -2.72 -0.48 6.89
C ILE A 210 -1.49 -1.35 7.12
N GLY A 211 -0.32 -0.73 7.11
CA GLY A 211 0.96 -1.38 7.33
C GLY A 211 1.16 -1.86 8.78
N PRO A 212 2.26 -2.57 9.04
CA PRO A 212 2.61 -3.01 10.38
C PRO A 212 2.95 -1.81 11.27
N ASN A 213 2.54 -1.86 12.54
CA ASN A 213 2.79 -0.85 13.57
C ASN A 213 2.32 0.58 13.23
N GLU A 214 1.34 0.73 12.35
CA GLU A 214 0.77 2.04 12.03
C GLU A 214 -0.04 2.62 13.20
N VAL A 215 0.24 3.86 13.54
CA VAL A 215 -0.66 4.71 14.34
C VAL A 215 -1.78 5.19 13.42
N LEU A 216 -3.02 5.05 13.87
CA LEU A 216 -4.18 5.46 13.09
C LEU A 216 -4.76 6.75 13.65
N THR A 217 -5.19 7.63 12.76
CA THR A 217 -5.98 8.79 13.14
C THR A 217 -7.40 8.64 12.59
N PHE A 218 -8.40 8.96 13.43
CA PHE A 218 -9.80 8.90 13.03
C PHE A 218 -10.53 10.16 13.46
N ARG A 219 -11.23 10.77 12.50
CA ARG A 219 -12.34 11.63 12.85
C ARG A 219 -13.58 10.76 13.01
N VAL A 220 -14.26 10.85 14.14
CA VAL A 220 -15.46 10.06 14.46
C VAL A 220 -16.56 11.00 14.92
N GLU A 221 -17.75 10.86 14.34
CA GLU A 221 -18.99 11.53 14.78
C GLU A 221 -19.97 10.46 15.27
N LEU A 222 -20.35 10.48 16.54
CA LEU A 222 -21.32 9.57 17.12
C LEU A 222 -22.74 10.11 16.92
N LEU A 223 -23.51 9.44 16.06
CA LEU A 223 -24.84 9.92 15.64
C LEU A 223 -25.98 9.34 16.46
N ASP A 224 -25.93 8.04 16.79
CA ASP A 224 -26.98 7.35 17.52
C ASP A 224 -26.43 6.10 18.25
N VAL A 225 -27.18 5.62 19.26
CA VAL A 225 -26.94 4.42 20.04
C VAL A 225 -28.20 3.57 20.07
N GLU A 226 -28.11 2.25 19.74
CA GLU A 226 -29.19 1.27 19.70
C GLU A 226 -28.97 0.10 20.68
#